data_0f0ff694eaae1c66ae0a5e1bd80b5a06
#
_entry.id   0f0ff694eaae1c66ae0a5e1bd80b5a06
#
_cell.length_a   1.000
_cell.length_b   1.000
_cell.length_c   1.000
_cell.angle_alpha   90.00
_cell.angle_beta   90.00
_cell.angle_gamma   90.00
#
_symmetry.space_group_name_H-M   'P 1'
#
loop_
_entity.id
_entity.type
_entity.pdbx_description
1 polymer ?
#
loop_
_entity_poly.entity_id
_entity_poly.type
_entity_poly.pdbx_seq_one_letter_code
_entity_poly.pdbx_strand_id
1 'polypeptide(L)'
;MGGVLFVENEDSFSWNLIDSLPVARSRVRVVSARAARRDLSLLERAAVIVVGPGPRDPVRAGLVGLGRRAAARRKPILGVCLGHQALGLAFGARLERSAPAHGETARAVFRRSRMFPGMRGGATVMRYHSLSLRRVRAPLREVAALADGTVMAVEHEFLPMAGVQFHPDSFATPRGRELVAAFFRAAAEAS
;
A
#
# COMPACT_ATOMS: atom_id res chain seq x y z
N MET A 1 -5.24 4.88 -20.04
CA MET A 1 -4.43 4.88 -18.81
C MET A 1 -3.09 4.23 -19.08
N GLY A 2 -1.98 4.78 -18.56
CA GLY A 2 -0.65 4.16 -18.61
C GLY A 2 -0.62 2.83 -17.85
N GLY A 3 0.53 2.11 -17.92
CA GLY A 3 0.69 0.83 -17.25
C GLY A 3 0.89 0.94 -15.73
N VAL A 4 0.65 -0.16 -15.03
CA VAL A 4 0.96 -0.31 -13.61
C VAL A 4 2.35 -0.90 -13.45
N LEU A 5 3.18 -0.28 -12.61
CA LEU A 5 4.43 -0.88 -12.13
C LEU A 5 4.15 -1.60 -10.81
N PHE A 6 4.26 -2.91 -10.81
CA PHE A 6 4.16 -3.71 -9.60
C PHE A 6 5.55 -4.05 -9.08
N VAL A 7 5.87 -3.58 -7.87
CA VAL A 7 7.15 -3.87 -7.20
C VAL A 7 6.95 -5.09 -6.32
N GLU A 8 7.51 -6.20 -6.75
CA GLU A 8 7.44 -7.51 -6.12
C GLU A 8 8.57 -7.67 -5.09
N ASN A 9 8.27 -8.30 -3.95
CA ASN A 9 9.17 -8.40 -2.80
C ASN A 9 9.29 -9.83 -2.25
N GLU A 10 9.28 -10.83 -3.12
CA GLU A 10 9.43 -12.27 -2.77
C GLU A 10 8.27 -12.77 -1.88
N ASP A 11 7.06 -12.40 -2.23
CA ASP A 11 5.84 -12.76 -1.52
C ASP A 11 4.93 -13.67 -2.36
N SER A 12 4.46 -14.77 -1.75
CA SER A 12 3.59 -15.74 -2.42
C SER A 12 2.21 -15.20 -2.80
N PHE A 13 1.75 -14.13 -2.16
CA PHE A 13 0.45 -13.50 -2.43
C PHE A 13 0.53 -12.40 -3.51
N SER A 14 1.72 -12.07 -4.02
CA SER A 14 1.90 -11.03 -5.04
C SER A 14 0.99 -11.21 -6.24
N TRP A 15 0.80 -12.44 -6.72
CA TRP A 15 -0.06 -12.73 -7.88
C TRP A 15 -1.55 -12.53 -7.58
N ASN A 16 -2.02 -12.88 -6.38
CA ASN A 16 -3.40 -12.62 -5.95
C ASN A 16 -3.67 -11.11 -5.94
N LEU A 17 -2.72 -10.33 -5.45
CA LEU A 17 -2.83 -8.87 -5.45
C LEU A 17 -2.86 -8.32 -6.88
N ILE A 18 -2.00 -8.80 -7.79
CA ILE A 18 -2.00 -8.41 -9.21
C ILE A 18 -3.36 -8.71 -9.85
N ASP A 19 -3.95 -9.88 -9.59
CA ASP A 19 -5.25 -10.26 -10.13
C ASP A 19 -6.43 -9.49 -9.50
N SER A 20 -6.21 -8.81 -8.37
CA SER A 20 -7.18 -7.92 -7.75
C SER A 20 -7.16 -6.49 -8.29
N LEU A 21 -6.15 -6.13 -9.10
CA LEU A 21 -6.03 -4.78 -9.66
C LEU A 21 -7.11 -4.55 -10.75
N PRO A 22 -7.70 -3.34 -10.83
CA PRO A 22 -8.76 -3.03 -11.79
C PRO A 22 -8.20 -2.69 -13.19
N VAL A 23 -7.22 -3.47 -13.65
CA VAL A 23 -6.56 -3.33 -14.96
C VAL A 23 -6.26 -4.69 -15.56
N ALA A 24 -6.21 -4.80 -16.89
CA ALA A 24 -5.79 -6.02 -17.54
C ALA A 24 -4.35 -6.40 -17.16
N ARG A 25 -4.09 -7.68 -16.93
CA ARG A 25 -2.77 -8.18 -16.50
C ARG A 25 -1.64 -7.80 -17.47
N SER A 26 -1.93 -7.71 -18.77
CA SER A 26 -1.01 -7.24 -19.81
C SER A 26 -0.53 -5.79 -19.61
N ARG A 27 -1.21 -5.02 -18.77
CA ARG A 27 -0.83 -3.63 -18.40
C ARG A 27 -0.04 -3.56 -17.10
N VAL A 28 0.23 -4.68 -16.45
CA VAL A 28 1.01 -4.76 -15.22
C VAL A 28 2.42 -5.22 -15.52
N ARG A 29 3.39 -4.34 -15.30
CA ARG A 29 4.81 -4.67 -15.37
C ARG A 29 5.30 -5.04 -13.97
N VAL A 30 5.64 -6.30 -13.76
CA VAL A 30 6.18 -6.81 -12.50
C VAL A 30 7.70 -6.66 -12.52
N VAL A 31 8.27 -6.09 -11.47
CA VAL A 31 9.72 -5.93 -11.28
C VAL A 31 10.09 -6.17 -9.83
N SER A 32 11.31 -6.64 -9.58
CA SER A 32 11.82 -6.74 -8.21
C SER A 32 12.09 -5.36 -7.60
N ALA A 33 12.08 -5.26 -6.26
CA ALA A 33 12.48 -4.05 -5.54
C ALA A 33 13.88 -3.55 -5.96
N ARG A 34 14.81 -4.48 -6.23
CA ARG A 34 16.15 -4.15 -6.72
C ARG A 34 16.11 -3.45 -8.08
N ALA A 35 15.33 -3.97 -9.03
CA ALA A 35 15.19 -3.38 -10.36
C ALA A 35 14.54 -1.99 -10.30
N ALA A 36 13.44 -1.83 -9.53
CA ALA A 36 12.76 -0.55 -9.34
C ALA A 36 13.66 0.54 -8.74
N ARG A 37 14.62 0.16 -7.89
CA ARG A 37 15.59 1.10 -7.31
C ARG A 37 16.70 1.52 -8.26
N ARG A 38 17.11 0.64 -9.16
CA ARG A 38 18.21 0.89 -10.10
C ARG A 38 17.78 1.68 -11.32
N ASP A 39 16.58 1.40 -11.82
CA ASP A 39 16.04 2.04 -13.01
C ASP A 39 14.86 2.93 -12.66
N LEU A 40 15.14 4.22 -12.46
CA LEU A 40 14.12 5.22 -12.14
C LEU A 40 13.17 5.50 -13.30
N SER A 41 13.55 5.17 -14.54
CA SER A 41 12.67 5.32 -15.69
C SER A 41 11.43 4.44 -15.61
N LEU A 42 11.50 3.35 -14.83
CA LEU A 42 10.34 2.50 -14.53
C LEU A 42 9.24 3.27 -13.78
N LEU A 43 9.64 4.09 -12.79
CA LEU A 43 8.68 4.91 -12.05
C LEU A 43 8.08 6.00 -12.94
N GLU A 44 8.91 6.61 -13.80
CA GLU A 44 8.48 7.70 -14.67
C GLU A 44 7.43 7.24 -15.67
N ARG A 45 7.62 6.06 -16.27
CA ARG A 45 6.70 5.46 -17.24
C ARG A 45 5.42 4.88 -16.62
N ALA A 46 5.42 4.60 -15.33
CA ALA A 46 4.24 4.07 -14.66
C ALA A 46 3.16 5.15 -14.49
N ALA A 47 1.91 4.79 -14.76
CA ALA A 47 0.76 5.61 -14.37
C ALA A 47 0.45 5.43 -12.87
N VAL A 48 0.58 4.20 -12.37
CA VAL A 48 0.39 3.85 -10.96
C VAL A 48 1.52 2.90 -10.55
N ILE A 49 2.03 3.08 -9.34
CA ILE A 49 3.01 2.17 -8.72
C ILE A 49 2.29 1.40 -7.62
N VAL A 50 2.39 0.08 -7.62
CA VAL A 50 1.94 -0.79 -6.52
C VAL A 50 3.18 -1.42 -5.89
N VAL A 51 3.38 -1.19 -4.59
CA VAL A 51 4.44 -1.85 -3.83
C VAL A 51 3.80 -2.97 -3.02
N GLY A 52 4.10 -4.20 -3.42
CA GLY A 52 3.49 -5.41 -2.88
C GLY A 52 3.94 -5.76 -1.46
N PRO A 53 3.32 -6.82 -0.89
CA PRO A 53 3.74 -7.41 0.37
C PRO A 53 5.13 -8.05 0.26
N GLY A 54 5.67 -8.53 1.39
CA GLY A 54 6.94 -9.23 1.42
C GLY A 54 7.39 -9.57 2.84
N PRO A 55 8.25 -10.60 3.00
CA PRO A 55 8.68 -11.09 4.31
C PRO A 55 9.80 -10.24 4.93
N ARG A 56 10.39 -9.32 4.20
CA ARG A 56 11.57 -8.57 4.63
C ARG A 56 11.20 -7.32 5.41
N ASP A 57 12.20 -6.75 6.08
CA ASP A 57 12.15 -5.39 6.61
C ASP A 57 12.17 -4.37 5.43
N PRO A 58 11.32 -3.33 5.44
CA PRO A 58 11.21 -2.39 4.32
C PRO A 58 12.47 -1.54 4.10
N VAL A 59 13.29 -1.33 5.14
CA VAL A 59 14.57 -0.61 5.02
C VAL A 59 15.59 -1.51 4.32
N ARG A 60 15.72 -2.77 4.76
CA ARG A 60 16.61 -3.75 4.13
C ARG A 60 16.21 -4.07 2.69
N ALA A 61 14.92 -4.09 2.39
CA ALA A 61 14.41 -4.22 1.03
C ALA A 61 14.68 -2.95 0.17
N GLY A 62 15.05 -1.83 0.81
CA GLY A 62 15.34 -0.56 0.15
C GLY A 62 14.12 0.15 -0.43
N LEU A 63 12.94 -0.15 0.08
CA LEU A 63 11.66 0.37 -0.41
C LEU A 63 11.37 1.79 0.09
N VAL A 64 11.95 2.20 1.22
CA VAL A 64 11.74 3.54 1.80
C VAL A 64 12.14 4.63 0.81
N GLY A 65 13.29 4.49 0.15
CA GLY A 65 13.74 5.42 -0.88
C GLY A 65 12.83 5.47 -2.11
N LEU A 66 12.16 4.36 -2.43
CA LEU A 66 11.21 4.29 -3.54
C LEU A 66 10.00 5.21 -3.31
N GLY A 67 9.43 5.19 -2.10
CA GLY A 67 8.33 6.08 -1.72
C GLY A 67 8.68 7.56 -1.87
N ARG A 68 9.86 7.97 -1.42
CA ARG A 68 10.34 9.37 -1.57
C ARG A 68 10.54 9.77 -3.04
N ARG A 69 11.09 8.87 -3.87
CA ARG A 69 11.29 9.12 -5.31
C ARG A 69 9.98 9.21 -6.07
N ALA A 70 9.00 8.39 -5.72
CA ALA A 70 7.65 8.46 -6.28
C ALA A 70 6.97 9.78 -5.88
N ALA A 71 7.12 10.22 -4.62
CA ALA A 71 6.60 11.50 -4.14
C ALA A 71 7.19 12.70 -4.89
N ALA A 72 8.52 12.73 -5.08
CA ALA A 72 9.19 13.79 -5.83
C ALA A 72 8.70 13.89 -7.29
N ARG A 73 8.16 12.83 -7.83
CA ARG A 73 7.57 12.73 -9.18
C ARG A 73 6.04 12.83 -9.19
N ARG A 74 5.43 13.05 -8.04
CA ARG A 74 3.97 13.09 -7.84
C ARG A 74 3.25 11.82 -8.33
N LYS A 75 3.96 10.68 -8.37
CA LYS A 75 3.41 9.41 -8.89
C LYS A 75 2.42 8.79 -7.91
N PRO A 76 1.26 8.32 -8.40
CA PRO A 76 0.36 7.52 -7.59
C PRO A 76 1.06 6.25 -7.09
N ILE A 77 0.94 5.99 -5.78
CA ILE A 77 1.53 4.80 -5.16
C ILE A 77 0.55 4.16 -4.17
N LEU A 78 0.31 2.87 -4.34
CA LEU A 78 -0.38 2.01 -3.37
C LEU A 78 0.63 1.07 -2.73
N GLY A 79 0.83 1.18 -1.42
CA GLY A 79 1.62 0.24 -0.65
C GLY A 79 0.75 -0.81 0.04
N VAL A 80 1.09 -2.10 -0.07
CA VAL A 80 0.38 -3.19 0.62
C VAL A 80 1.33 -3.90 1.57
N CYS A 81 0.95 -4.04 2.82
CA CYS A 81 1.69 -4.67 3.91
C CYS A 81 3.11 -4.10 4.01
N LEU A 82 4.14 -4.76 3.48
CA LEU A 82 5.52 -4.24 3.42
C LEU A 82 5.59 -2.88 2.71
N GLY A 83 4.85 -2.72 1.60
CA GLY A 83 4.77 -1.45 0.86
C GLY A 83 4.15 -0.31 1.67
N HIS A 84 3.14 -0.60 2.49
CA HIS A 84 2.56 0.36 3.45
C HIS A 84 3.58 0.80 4.49
N GLN A 85 4.32 -0.14 5.07
CA GLN A 85 5.37 0.14 6.05
C GLN A 85 6.48 1.00 5.44
N ALA A 86 6.90 0.67 4.21
CA ALA A 86 7.89 1.45 3.47
C ALA A 86 7.43 2.89 3.22
N LEU A 87 6.16 3.06 2.84
CA LEU A 87 5.55 4.39 2.63
C LEU A 87 5.51 5.18 3.94
N GLY A 88 5.08 4.57 5.04
CA GLY A 88 5.09 5.20 6.36
C GLY A 88 6.47 5.71 6.76
N LEU A 89 7.50 4.86 6.65
CA LEU A 89 8.88 5.22 6.96
C LEU A 89 9.43 6.31 6.03
N ALA A 90 9.03 6.33 4.75
CA ALA A 90 9.46 7.35 3.80
C ALA A 90 9.06 8.77 4.25
N PHE A 91 7.97 8.89 4.98
CA PHE A 91 7.42 10.15 5.50
C PHE A 91 7.55 10.31 7.02
N GLY A 92 8.42 9.53 7.66
CA GLY A 92 8.85 9.75 9.04
C GLY A 92 7.97 9.12 10.12
N ALA A 93 7.06 8.22 9.78
CA ALA A 93 6.45 7.32 10.75
C ALA A 93 7.50 6.36 11.33
N ARG A 94 7.20 5.73 12.45
CA ARG A 94 8.03 4.68 13.03
C ARG A 94 7.45 3.31 12.73
N LEU A 95 8.31 2.32 12.60
CA LEU A 95 7.92 0.92 12.49
C LEU A 95 8.28 0.22 13.80
N GLU A 96 7.28 -0.36 14.46
CA GLU A 96 7.43 -0.99 15.77
C GLU A 96 6.84 -2.42 15.74
N ARG A 97 7.30 -3.27 16.63
CA ARG A 97 6.70 -4.60 16.81
C ARG A 97 5.27 -4.46 17.33
N SER A 98 4.38 -5.25 16.78
CA SER A 98 3.00 -5.42 17.22
C SER A 98 2.74 -6.89 17.54
N ALA A 99 1.61 -7.20 18.17
CA ALA A 99 1.20 -8.58 18.32
C ALA A 99 1.19 -9.27 16.95
N PRO A 100 1.86 -10.43 16.80
CA PRO A 100 1.89 -11.15 15.54
C PRO A 100 0.47 -11.54 15.12
N ALA A 101 0.16 -11.34 13.84
CA ALA A 101 -1.06 -11.81 13.21
C ALA A 101 -0.68 -12.60 11.96
N HIS A 102 -1.06 -13.87 11.92
CA HIS A 102 -0.72 -14.78 10.82
C HIS A 102 -2.00 -15.50 10.33
N GLY A 103 -2.65 -14.92 9.33
CA GLY A 103 -3.93 -15.45 8.82
C GLY A 103 -5.11 -15.14 9.74
N GLU A 104 -5.06 -14.02 10.43
CA GLU A 104 -6.11 -13.57 11.34
C GLU A 104 -6.90 -12.42 10.74
N THR A 105 -8.22 -12.49 10.89
CA THR A 105 -9.08 -11.35 10.54
C THR A 105 -9.18 -10.39 11.72
N ALA A 106 -9.34 -9.11 11.40
CA ALA A 106 -9.62 -8.06 12.38
C ALA A 106 -10.61 -7.06 11.80
N ARG A 107 -11.27 -6.29 12.68
CA ARG A 107 -12.17 -5.21 12.28
C ARG A 107 -11.41 -3.88 12.27
N ALA A 108 -11.07 -3.40 11.10
CA ALA A 108 -10.49 -2.07 10.89
C ALA A 108 -11.62 -1.03 10.77
N VAL A 109 -11.45 0.12 11.44
CA VAL A 109 -12.39 1.24 11.35
C VAL A 109 -11.80 2.30 10.45
N PHE A 110 -12.45 2.52 9.30
CA PHE A 110 -12.07 3.53 8.32
C PHE A 110 -12.71 4.88 8.65
N ARG A 111 -11.89 5.92 8.59
CA ARG A 111 -12.28 7.34 8.63
C ARG A 111 -12.48 7.87 7.20
N ARG A 112 -12.89 9.12 7.06
CA ARG A 112 -12.96 9.77 5.75
C ARG A 112 -11.59 9.77 5.08
N SER A 113 -11.53 9.22 3.87
CA SER A 113 -10.32 9.10 3.07
C SER A 113 -10.55 9.66 1.67
N ARG A 114 -9.56 10.35 1.16
CA ARG A 114 -9.51 10.84 -0.21
C ARG A 114 -9.11 9.72 -1.18
N MET A 115 -8.19 8.86 -0.74
CA MET A 115 -7.66 7.77 -1.58
C MET A 115 -8.51 6.50 -1.53
N PHE A 116 -9.37 6.37 -0.53
CA PHE A 116 -10.30 5.25 -0.39
C PHE A 116 -11.76 5.75 -0.24
N PRO A 117 -12.26 6.52 -1.25
CA PRO A 117 -13.65 7.00 -1.21
C PRO A 117 -14.62 5.81 -1.13
N GLY A 118 -15.66 5.94 -0.31
CA GLY A 118 -16.62 4.87 -0.04
C GLY A 118 -16.21 3.90 1.08
N MET A 119 -14.93 3.86 1.48
CA MET A 119 -14.47 3.07 2.61
C MET A 119 -14.66 3.88 3.90
N ARG A 120 -15.80 3.73 4.55
CA ARG A 120 -16.10 4.38 5.84
C ARG A 120 -16.74 3.38 6.81
N GLY A 121 -16.40 3.49 8.09
CA GLY A 121 -16.87 2.57 9.13
C GLY A 121 -16.06 1.30 9.22
N GLY A 122 -16.59 0.27 9.84
CA GLY A 122 -15.87 -0.99 10.11
C GLY A 122 -15.83 -1.91 8.89
N ALA A 123 -14.65 -2.46 8.60
CA ALA A 123 -14.46 -3.48 7.58
C ALA A 123 -13.61 -4.64 8.14
N THR A 124 -13.96 -5.87 7.80
CA THR A 124 -13.13 -7.04 8.09
C THR A 124 -11.93 -7.07 7.14
N VAL A 125 -10.73 -7.27 7.69
CA VAL A 125 -9.47 -7.29 6.96
C VAL A 125 -8.59 -8.45 7.40
N MET A 126 -7.86 -9.07 6.46
CA MET A 126 -6.92 -10.15 6.71
C MET A 126 -5.51 -9.63 7.00
N ARG A 127 -4.86 -10.17 8.02
CA ARG A 127 -3.57 -9.73 8.53
C ARG A 127 -2.52 -10.85 8.48
N TYR A 128 -1.29 -10.48 8.04
CA TYR A 128 -0.10 -11.34 8.07
C TYR A 128 1.14 -10.51 8.45
N HIS A 129 1.12 -9.85 9.63
CA HIS A 129 2.21 -8.98 10.03
C HIS A 129 2.50 -9.04 11.54
N SER A 130 3.75 -8.78 11.90
CA SER A 130 4.24 -8.60 13.28
C SER A 130 4.87 -7.21 13.49
N LEU A 131 4.82 -6.36 12.47
CA LEU A 131 5.27 -4.97 12.51
C LEU A 131 4.12 -4.07 12.11
N SER A 132 4.02 -2.89 12.70
CA SER A 132 3.01 -1.88 12.37
C SER A 132 3.59 -0.46 12.45
N LEU A 133 3.01 0.45 11.68
CA LEU A 133 3.35 1.86 11.75
C LEU A 133 2.86 2.46 13.08
N ARG A 134 3.67 3.34 13.62
CA ARG A 134 3.36 4.21 14.77
C ARG A 134 3.80 5.64 14.47
N ARG A 135 3.25 6.60 15.21
CA ARG A 135 3.59 8.02 15.08
C ARG A 135 3.47 8.53 13.65
N VAL A 136 2.38 8.13 12.98
CA VAL A 136 2.01 8.71 11.67
C VAL A 136 1.76 10.20 11.87
N ARG A 137 2.38 11.02 11.01
CA ARG A 137 2.30 12.49 11.07
C ARG A 137 2.33 13.07 9.66
N ALA A 138 1.92 14.33 9.55
CA ALA A 138 1.96 15.06 8.28
C ALA A 138 3.33 14.89 7.57
N PRO A 139 3.32 14.74 6.26
CA PRO A 139 2.18 14.83 5.35
C PRO A 139 1.33 13.54 5.21
N LEU A 140 1.62 12.48 5.98
CA LEU A 140 0.74 11.32 6.07
C LEU A 140 -0.30 11.48 7.18
N ARG A 141 -1.48 10.96 6.94
CA ARG A 141 -2.52 10.81 7.96
C ARG A 141 -3.03 9.37 8.03
N GLU A 142 -3.40 8.95 9.20
CA GLU A 142 -4.06 7.68 9.44
C GLU A 142 -5.52 7.74 8.97
N VAL A 143 -5.93 6.76 8.16
CA VAL A 143 -7.29 6.67 7.64
C VAL A 143 -8.02 5.38 8.02
N ALA A 144 -7.31 4.41 8.60
CA ALA A 144 -7.93 3.25 9.25
C ALA A 144 -7.05 2.73 10.39
N ALA A 145 -7.69 2.27 11.46
CA ALA A 145 -7.04 1.63 12.60
C ALA A 145 -7.89 0.50 13.19
N LEU A 146 -7.25 -0.39 13.95
CA LEU A 146 -7.91 -1.34 14.85
C LEU A 146 -8.30 -0.65 16.18
N ALA A 147 -9.07 -1.34 17.00
CA ALA A 147 -9.48 -0.84 18.32
C ALA A 147 -8.28 -0.61 19.27
N ASP A 148 -7.20 -1.36 19.12
CA ASP A 148 -5.94 -1.22 19.88
C ASP A 148 -5.03 -0.09 19.36
N GLY A 149 -5.48 0.68 18.37
CA GLY A 149 -4.73 1.76 17.73
C GLY A 149 -3.70 1.26 16.71
N THR A 150 -3.69 -0.01 16.31
CA THR A 150 -2.82 -0.48 15.24
C THR A 150 -3.24 0.18 13.92
N VAL A 151 -2.31 0.90 13.30
CA VAL A 151 -2.55 1.61 12.03
C VAL A 151 -2.75 0.60 10.91
N MET A 152 -3.91 0.67 10.25
CA MET A 152 -4.29 -0.25 9.18
C MET A 152 -4.30 0.39 7.79
N ALA A 153 -4.43 1.71 7.71
CA ALA A 153 -4.27 2.42 6.46
C ALA A 153 -3.77 3.86 6.69
N VAL A 154 -2.96 4.33 5.75
CA VAL A 154 -2.50 5.71 5.68
C VAL A 154 -2.72 6.28 4.29
N GLU A 155 -2.84 7.61 4.19
CA GLU A 155 -2.77 8.33 2.93
C GLU A 155 -1.95 9.60 3.06
N HIS A 156 -1.42 10.08 1.96
CA HIS A 156 -0.75 11.38 1.90
C HIS A 156 -1.80 12.49 1.68
N GLU A 157 -1.67 13.60 2.39
CA GLU A 157 -2.65 14.69 2.39
C GLU A 157 -2.82 15.34 1.01
N PHE A 158 -1.75 15.43 0.22
CA PHE A 158 -1.73 16.18 -1.03
C PHE A 158 -1.41 15.32 -2.27
N LEU A 159 -0.66 14.23 -2.12
CA LEU A 159 -0.25 13.35 -3.23
C LEU A 159 -1.17 12.13 -3.33
N PRO A 160 -1.32 11.54 -4.53
CA PRO A 160 -2.11 10.33 -4.74
C PRO A 160 -1.38 9.08 -4.20
N MET A 161 -1.09 9.08 -2.91
CA MET A 161 -0.33 8.03 -2.25
C MET A 161 -1.10 7.50 -1.05
N ALA A 162 -1.19 6.18 -0.95
CA ALA A 162 -1.84 5.51 0.17
C ALA A 162 -1.21 4.14 0.43
N GLY A 163 -1.44 3.61 1.61
CA GLY A 163 -1.00 2.27 1.97
C GLY A 163 -1.96 1.59 2.92
N VAL A 164 -2.06 0.26 2.82
CA VAL A 164 -2.84 -0.61 3.71
C VAL A 164 -1.95 -1.68 4.32
N GLN A 165 -2.07 -1.90 5.63
CA GLN A 165 -1.28 -2.89 6.37
C GLN A 165 -1.78 -4.33 6.15
N PHE A 166 -3.03 -4.48 5.81
CA PHE A 166 -3.71 -5.76 5.57
C PHE A 166 -3.63 -6.19 4.10
N HIS A 167 -4.10 -7.40 3.82
CA HIS A 167 -4.12 -7.99 2.47
C HIS A 167 -5.49 -7.80 1.81
N PRO A 168 -5.63 -6.83 0.89
CA PRO A 168 -6.88 -6.60 0.16
C PRO A 168 -7.19 -7.67 -0.89
N ASP A 169 -6.20 -8.48 -1.25
CA ASP A 169 -6.28 -9.62 -2.16
C ASP A 169 -6.86 -10.88 -1.51
N SER A 170 -6.93 -10.92 -0.18
CA SER A 170 -7.44 -12.07 0.55
C SER A 170 -8.97 -12.19 0.45
N PHE A 171 -9.47 -13.41 0.27
CA PHE A 171 -10.91 -13.71 0.36
C PHE A 171 -11.53 -13.30 1.71
N ALA A 172 -10.74 -13.27 2.77
CA ALA A 172 -11.16 -12.83 4.10
C ALA A 172 -11.10 -11.29 4.30
N THR A 173 -10.86 -10.57 3.23
CA THR A 173 -11.05 -9.10 3.14
C THR A 173 -12.15 -8.82 2.11
N PRO A 174 -13.45 -8.97 2.47
CA PRO A 174 -14.55 -8.96 1.49
C PRO A 174 -14.63 -7.69 0.62
N ARG A 175 -14.22 -6.53 1.17
CA ARG A 175 -14.19 -5.26 0.44
C ARG A 175 -12.81 -4.91 -0.15
N GLY A 176 -11.90 -5.88 -0.22
CA GLY A 176 -10.52 -5.61 -0.64
C GLY A 176 -10.41 -5.13 -2.09
N ARG A 177 -11.11 -5.79 -3.03
CA ARG A 177 -11.15 -5.35 -4.43
C ARG A 177 -11.80 -3.98 -4.61
N GLU A 178 -12.86 -3.69 -3.83
CA GLU A 178 -13.51 -2.38 -3.83
C GLU A 178 -12.53 -1.28 -3.38
N LEU A 179 -11.76 -1.54 -2.33
CA LEU A 179 -10.74 -0.63 -1.81
C LEU A 179 -9.66 -0.35 -2.85
N VAL A 180 -9.10 -1.40 -3.48
CA VAL A 180 -8.09 -1.24 -4.53
C VAL A 180 -8.66 -0.42 -5.70
N ALA A 181 -9.87 -0.74 -6.16
CA ALA A 181 -10.53 0.01 -7.23
C ALA A 181 -10.79 1.48 -6.85
N ALA A 182 -11.15 1.75 -5.58
CA ALA A 182 -11.33 3.11 -5.08
C ALA A 182 -10.03 3.91 -5.15
N PHE A 183 -8.89 3.32 -4.74
CA PHE A 183 -7.59 3.94 -4.89
C PHE A 183 -7.28 4.29 -6.35
N PHE A 184 -7.49 3.38 -7.27
CA PHE A 184 -7.18 3.60 -8.70
C PHE A 184 -8.04 4.72 -9.31
N ARG A 185 -9.32 4.83 -8.93
CA ARG A 185 -10.19 5.95 -9.34
C ARG A 185 -9.67 7.28 -8.79
N ALA A 186 -9.41 7.34 -7.49
CA ALA A 186 -8.91 8.56 -6.84
C ALA A 186 -7.53 8.99 -7.38
N ALA A 187 -6.67 8.04 -7.72
CA ALA A 187 -5.37 8.30 -8.33
C ALA A 187 -5.49 8.87 -9.75
N ALA A 188 -6.47 8.40 -10.54
CA ALA A 188 -6.73 8.92 -11.89
C ALA A 188 -7.28 10.36 -11.86
N GLU A 189 -8.09 10.71 -10.86
CA GLU A 189 -8.64 12.05 -10.67
C GLU A 189 -7.58 13.07 -10.17
N ALA A 190 -6.51 12.58 -9.54
CA ALA A 190 -5.43 13.41 -8.97
C ALA A 190 -4.24 13.61 -9.93
N SER A 191 -4.25 12.98 -11.12
CA SER A 191 -3.19 13.02 -12.14
C SER A 191 -3.51 14.05 -13.19
#